data_a3eac089c9f515c03a8771089afb36a0
#
_entry.id   a3eac089c9f515c03a8771089afb36a0
#
_cell.length_a   1.000
_cell.length_b   1.000
_cell.length_c   1.000
_cell.angle_alpha   90.00
_cell.angle_beta   90.00
_cell.angle_gamma   90.00
#
_symmetry.space_group_name_H-M   'P 1'
#
loop_
_entity.id
_entity.type
_entity.pdbx_description
1 polymer ?
#
loop_
_entity_poly.entity_id
_entity_poly.type
_entity_poly.pdbx_seq_one_letter_code
_entity_poly.pdbx_strand_id
1 'polypeptide(L)'
;MKRSILLTFAVLLAATSSMAQSLEKMQWFNEPEQWEIKDNTLSMFVPPKTDYWRISHYGFTVDDAPFYYATYGGEFEVKVKVSGDYKARFDQAGLMLRIDHENYIKAGIEFVDGKFNLSTVVTHHTSDWSVITLDRAVPYIWIKAVRRLDAVEVFYSFDDKEYTLMRNAWLQDNTPVQVGVMGASPDGDGFRATFEHFKVKHLPDMRRLEWLKKNSAQ
;
A
#
# COMPACT_ATOMS: atom_id res chain seq x y z
N MET A 1 -53.76 -38.81 18.73
CA MET A 1 -52.63 -38.05 19.33
C MET A 1 -51.51 -38.00 18.28
N LYS A 2 -51.35 -36.87 17.57
CA LYS A 2 -50.28 -36.68 16.55
C LYS A 2 -49.18 -35.83 17.26
N ARG A 3 -47.98 -36.40 17.41
CA ARG A 3 -46.81 -35.70 17.91
C ARG A 3 -46.13 -34.98 16.76
N SER A 4 -46.11 -33.65 16.76
CA SER A 4 -45.32 -32.82 15.85
C SER A 4 -43.91 -32.71 16.39
N ILE A 5 -42.93 -33.11 15.59
CA ILE A 5 -41.51 -32.96 15.87
C ILE A 5 -41.10 -31.64 15.22
N LEU A 6 -40.78 -30.62 16.04
CA LEU A 6 -40.13 -29.38 15.60
C LEU A 6 -38.65 -29.68 15.42
N LEU A 7 -38.15 -29.64 14.18
CA LEU A 7 -36.72 -29.61 13.90
C LEU A 7 -36.26 -28.16 13.95
N THR A 8 -35.47 -27.84 14.96
CA THR A 8 -34.80 -26.54 15.06
C THR A 8 -33.50 -26.60 14.25
N PHE A 9 -33.46 -25.92 13.12
CA PHE A 9 -32.23 -25.72 12.35
C PHE A 9 -31.37 -24.63 13.04
N ALA A 10 -30.29 -25.03 13.70
CA ALA A 10 -29.26 -24.09 14.15
C ALA A 10 -28.38 -23.70 12.95
N VAL A 11 -28.52 -22.46 12.49
CA VAL A 11 -27.62 -21.88 11.50
C VAL A 11 -26.35 -21.48 12.24
N LEU A 12 -25.27 -22.27 12.08
CA LEU A 12 -23.93 -21.86 12.50
C LEU A 12 -23.44 -20.75 11.57
N LEU A 13 -23.49 -19.50 12.02
CA LEU A 13 -22.74 -18.42 11.39
C LEU A 13 -21.25 -18.66 11.68
N ALA A 14 -20.52 -19.19 10.69
CA ALA A 14 -19.07 -19.19 10.72
C ALA A 14 -18.59 -17.75 10.53
N ALA A 15 -18.24 -17.09 11.63
CA ALA A 15 -17.50 -15.84 11.59
C ALA A 15 -16.11 -16.15 11.05
N THR A 16 -15.86 -15.90 9.76
CA THR A 16 -14.51 -15.90 9.19
C THR A 16 -13.78 -14.71 9.77
N SER A 17 -13.01 -14.95 10.84
CA SER A 17 -12.03 -13.98 11.33
C SER A 17 -11.04 -13.71 10.21
N SER A 18 -11.17 -12.57 9.53
CA SER A 18 -10.13 -12.06 8.65
C SER A 18 -8.91 -11.80 9.52
N MET A 19 -7.99 -12.77 9.57
CA MET A 19 -6.71 -12.60 10.24
C MET A 19 -6.00 -11.43 9.57
N ALA A 20 -5.80 -10.33 10.30
CA ALA A 20 -4.96 -9.25 9.83
C ALA A 20 -3.57 -9.82 9.55
N GLN A 21 -3.05 -9.60 8.36
CA GLN A 21 -1.71 -10.04 7.99
C GLN A 21 -0.70 -9.37 8.92
N SER A 22 0.08 -10.18 9.65
CA SER A 22 1.21 -9.68 10.45
C SER A 22 2.37 -9.34 9.52
N LEU A 23 3.08 -8.25 9.80
CA LEU A 23 4.34 -7.91 9.14
C LEU A 23 5.35 -9.07 9.17
N GLU A 24 5.33 -9.91 10.20
CA GLU A 24 6.24 -11.07 10.37
C GLU A 24 6.14 -12.14 9.25
N LYS A 25 5.09 -12.09 8.42
CA LYS A 25 4.85 -13.06 7.33
C LYS A 25 5.10 -12.48 5.94
N MET A 26 5.72 -11.33 5.86
CA MET A 26 6.08 -10.69 4.61
C MET A 26 7.52 -11.04 4.21
N GLN A 27 7.94 -10.61 3.03
CA GLN A 27 9.29 -10.87 2.51
C GLN A 27 9.87 -9.61 1.88
N TRP A 28 11.19 -9.57 1.77
CA TRP A 28 11.91 -8.48 1.15
C TRP A 28 12.10 -8.67 -0.37
N PHE A 29 12.00 -7.58 -1.07
CA PHE A 29 12.66 -7.29 -2.33
C PHE A 29 13.67 -6.18 -2.04
N ASN A 30 14.95 -6.38 -2.35
CA ASN A 30 16.05 -5.50 -1.95
C ASN A 30 16.12 -5.29 -0.43
N GLU A 31 16.39 -6.36 0.32
CA GLU A 31 16.46 -6.31 1.78
C GLU A 31 17.54 -5.33 2.27
N PRO A 32 17.22 -4.35 3.14
CA PRO A 32 18.21 -3.44 3.69
C PRO A 32 19.06 -4.13 4.77
N GLU A 33 20.29 -3.68 4.97
CA GLU A 33 21.20 -4.25 5.97
C GLU A 33 20.72 -4.09 7.43
N GLN A 34 19.93 -3.03 7.69
CA GLN A 34 19.48 -2.70 9.04
C GLN A 34 17.96 -2.51 9.07
N TRP A 35 17.29 -3.47 9.69
CA TRP A 35 15.85 -3.40 9.94
C TRP A 35 15.46 -4.23 11.16
N GLU A 36 14.30 -3.93 11.73
CA GLU A 36 13.71 -4.71 12.81
C GLU A 36 12.19 -4.65 12.75
N ILE A 37 11.55 -5.72 13.22
CA ILE A 37 10.11 -5.72 13.49
C ILE A 37 9.93 -5.93 14.99
N LYS A 38 9.24 -4.98 15.62
CA LYS A 38 8.88 -5.05 17.03
C LYS A 38 7.45 -4.55 17.21
N ASP A 39 6.63 -5.31 17.94
CA ASP A 39 5.22 -4.96 18.22
C ASP A 39 4.43 -4.58 16.95
N ASN A 40 4.60 -5.35 15.87
CA ASN A 40 4.02 -5.11 14.55
C ASN A 40 4.36 -3.73 13.94
N THR A 41 5.51 -3.18 14.31
CA THR A 41 6.13 -1.97 13.74
C THR A 41 7.40 -2.37 13.03
N LEU A 42 7.54 -2.05 11.74
CA LEU A 42 8.77 -2.19 10.98
C LEU A 42 9.55 -0.88 11.04
N SER A 43 10.80 -0.95 11.45
CA SER A 43 11.78 0.13 11.34
C SER A 43 12.92 -0.33 10.44
N MET A 44 13.29 0.46 9.43
CA MET A 44 14.40 0.15 8.54
C MET A 44 15.29 1.36 8.30
N PHE A 45 16.58 1.14 8.08
CA PHE A 45 17.44 2.14 7.48
C PHE A 45 17.36 2.01 5.96
N VAL A 46 16.83 3.03 5.31
CA VAL A 46 16.73 3.14 3.85
C VAL A 46 18.12 3.42 3.30
N PRO A 47 18.69 2.54 2.45
CA PRO A 47 20.05 2.72 1.93
C PRO A 47 20.17 3.95 1.03
N PRO A 48 21.38 4.57 0.99
CA PRO A 48 21.66 5.68 0.09
C PRO A 48 21.64 5.25 -1.37
N LYS A 49 21.33 6.22 -2.27
CA LYS A 49 21.38 6.06 -3.73
C LYS A 49 20.45 4.99 -4.29
N THR A 50 19.32 4.75 -3.64
CA THR A 50 18.29 3.80 -4.05
C THR A 50 17.02 4.51 -4.53
N ASP A 51 16.30 3.93 -5.51
CA ASP A 51 15.04 4.48 -6.01
C ASP A 51 14.16 3.40 -6.69
N TYR A 52 12.94 3.82 -7.02
CA TYR A 52 12.02 3.21 -7.99
C TYR A 52 11.62 4.27 -8.99
N TRP A 53 12.24 4.25 -10.18
CA TRP A 53 11.96 5.21 -11.25
C TRP A 53 12.21 4.60 -12.61
N ARG A 54 11.41 5.01 -13.61
CA ARG A 54 11.59 4.57 -15.00
C ARG A 54 11.44 5.73 -15.96
N ILE A 55 12.50 6.01 -16.68
CA ILE A 55 12.63 6.79 -17.92
C ILE A 55 12.23 8.26 -17.79
N SER A 56 10.97 8.57 -17.44
CA SER A 56 10.39 9.92 -17.52
C SER A 56 11.33 10.99 -16.99
N HIS A 57 11.53 12.07 -17.74
CA HIS A 57 12.34 13.24 -17.44
C HIS A 57 13.85 12.93 -17.33
N TYR A 58 14.25 11.94 -16.52
CA TYR A 58 15.65 11.68 -16.17
C TYR A 58 16.35 10.68 -17.10
N GLY A 59 15.62 9.87 -17.86
CA GLY A 59 16.17 8.92 -18.83
C GLY A 59 16.77 7.63 -18.24
N PHE A 60 16.77 7.45 -16.92
CA PHE A 60 17.29 6.25 -16.26
C PHE A 60 16.17 5.31 -15.78
N THR A 61 16.56 4.09 -15.45
CA THR A 61 15.69 3.10 -14.78
C THR A 61 16.40 2.57 -13.55
N VAL A 62 15.73 2.62 -12.40
CA VAL A 62 16.19 2.13 -11.10
C VAL A 62 15.07 1.35 -10.44
N ASP A 63 15.40 0.20 -9.80
CA ASP A 63 14.46 -0.70 -9.13
C ASP A 63 15.21 -1.40 -7.96
N ASP A 64 15.90 -0.64 -7.11
CA ASP A 64 16.86 -1.14 -6.13
C ASP A 64 16.59 -0.73 -4.68
N ALA A 65 15.54 0.04 -4.42
CA ALA A 65 15.18 0.43 -3.08
C ALA A 65 14.50 -0.72 -2.28
N PRO A 66 14.56 -0.72 -0.95
CA PRO A 66 13.89 -1.70 -0.11
C PRO A 66 12.38 -1.71 -0.27
N PHE A 67 11.81 -2.92 -0.40
CA PHE A 67 10.38 -3.15 -0.43
C PHE A 67 10.01 -4.41 0.37
N TYR A 68 9.26 -4.24 1.45
CA TYR A 68 8.78 -5.34 2.31
C TYR A 68 7.31 -5.62 2.02
N TYR A 69 6.98 -6.82 1.50
CA TYR A 69 5.68 -7.08 0.90
C TYR A 69 5.14 -8.50 1.13
N ALA A 70 3.84 -8.64 0.93
CA ALA A 70 3.17 -9.91 0.66
C ALA A 70 2.34 -9.79 -0.62
N THR A 71 1.98 -10.94 -1.23
CA THR A 71 1.21 -10.97 -2.48
C THR A 71 -0.28 -11.15 -2.20
N TYR A 72 -1.11 -10.31 -2.85
CA TYR A 72 -2.56 -10.32 -2.72
C TYR A 72 -3.23 -10.39 -4.09
N GLY A 73 -4.30 -11.19 -4.17
CA GLY A 73 -5.20 -11.22 -5.31
C GLY A 73 -6.54 -10.55 -5.02
N GLY A 74 -7.30 -10.25 -6.07
CA GLY A 74 -8.65 -9.70 -5.95
C GLY A 74 -8.69 -8.25 -5.48
N GLU A 75 -9.82 -7.88 -4.85
CA GLU A 75 -10.05 -6.53 -4.36
C GLU A 75 -9.69 -6.42 -2.88
N PHE A 76 -9.04 -5.33 -2.51
CA PHE A 76 -8.59 -5.11 -1.13
C PHE A 76 -8.41 -3.61 -0.81
N GLU A 77 -8.38 -3.34 0.48
CA GLU A 77 -7.91 -2.10 1.07
C GLU A 77 -6.61 -2.39 1.84
N VAL A 78 -5.61 -1.55 1.67
CA VAL A 78 -4.38 -1.57 2.47
C VAL A 78 -4.16 -0.20 3.10
N LYS A 79 -3.70 -0.16 4.34
CA LYS A 79 -3.29 1.08 5.01
C LYS A 79 -2.06 0.89 5.87
N VAL A 80 -1.34 1.99 6.08
CA VAL A 80 -0.17 2.06 6.96
C VAL A 80 0.01 3.49 7.48
N LYS A 81 0.55 3.62 8.69
CA LYS A 81 1.08 4.86 9.23
C LYS A 81 2.57 4.91 8.97
N VAL A 82 3.04 5.99 8.36
CA VAL A 82 4.42 6.16 7.89
C VAL A 82 5.06 7.36 8.57
N SER A 83 6.27 7.20 9.07
CA SER A 83 7.14 8.26 9.56
C SER A 83 8.58 8.05 9.09
N GLY A 84 9.40 9.09 9.11
CA GLY A 84 10.81 8.99 8.72
C GLY A 84 11.62 10.23 9.06
N ASP A 85 12.92 10.02 9.21
CA ASP A 85 13.91 11.07 9.46
C ASP A 85 14.42 11.63 8.13
N TYR A 86 13.50 12.10 7.27
CA TYR A 86 13.80 12.61 5.92
C TYR A 86 14.77 13.79 5.99
N LYS A 87 15.83 13.78 5.17
CA LYS A 87 16.91 14.77 5.21
C LYS A 87 17.31 15.32 3.85
N ALA A 88 17.44 14.42 2.89
CA ALA A 88 17.89 14.73 1.56
C ALA A 88 16.74 14.82 0.56
N ARG A 89 17.01 15.49 -0.54
CA ARG A 89 16.06 15.55 -1.66
C ARG A 89 15.69 14.15 -2.13
N PHE A 90 14.40 13.94 -2.32
CA PHE A 90 13.77 12.68 -2.72
C PHE A 90 13.83 11.53 -1.69
N ASP A 91 14.26 11.78 -0.44
CA ASP A 91 14.01 10.81 0.63
C ASP A 91 12.51 10.54 0.70
N GLN A 92 12.11 9.28 0.57
CA GLN A 92 10.70 8.90 0.47
C GLN A 92 10.41 7.58 1.16
N ALA A 93 9.22 7.49 1.76
CA ALA A 93 8.71 6.27 2.36
C ALA A 93 7.18 6.19 2.28
N GLY A 94 6.64 4.99 2.08
CA GLY A 94 5.20 4.81 1.95
C GLY A 94 4.77 3.40 1.60
N LEU A 95 3.57 3.31 1.02
CA LEU A 95 3.02 2.09 0.42
C LEU A 95 3.52 1.90 -1.01
N MET A 96 3.66 0.64 -1.42
CA MET A 96 3.79 0.27 -2.82
C MET A 96 2.89 -0.93 -3.15
N LEU A 97 2.23 -0.83 -4.31
CA LEU A 97 1.51 -1.89 -4.99
C LEU A 97 2.27 -2.18 -6.29
N ARG A 98 2.85 -3.38 -6.42
CA ARG A 98 3.77 -3.71 -7.51
C ARG A 98 3.37 -5.03 -8.17
N ILE A 99 3.20 -5.03 -9.49
CA ILE A 99 3.06 -6.24 -10.29
C ILE A 99 4.45 -6.70 -10.71
N ASP A 100 5.22 -5.80 -11.29
CA ASP A 100 6.60 -6.02 -11.76
C ASP A 100 7.37 -4.68 -11.81
N HIS A 101 8.58 -4.70 -12.39
CA HIS A 101 9.44 -3.52 -12.49
C HIS A 101 8.91 -2.42 -13.43
N GLU A 102 7.91 -2.71 -14.26
CA GLU A 102 7.29 -1.76 -15.19
C GLU A 102 5.90 -1.30 -14.74
N ASN A 103 5.29 -2.01 -13.76
CA ASN A 103 3.91 -1.79 -13.36
C ASN A 103 3.82 -1.71 -11.84
N TYR A 104 3.85 -0.50 -11.30
CA TYR A 104 3.70 -0.27 -9.86
C TYR A 104 3.13 1.11 -9.54
N ILE A 105 2.59 1.23 -8.33
CA ILE A 105 2.14 2.49 -7.74
C ILE A 105 2.83 2.60 -6.38
N LYS A 106 3.61 3.67 -6.15
CA LYS A 106 4.16 4.01 -4.84
C LYS A 106 3.55 5.32 -4.35
N ALA A 107 3.24 5.41 -3.05
CA ALA A 107 2.63 6.59 -2.46
C ALA A 107 3.04 6.76 -1.00
N GLY A 108 3.33 7.98 -0.60
CA GLY A 108 3.77 8.28 0.77
C GLY A 108 4.23 9.71 0.95
N ILE A 109 5.16 9.90 1.87
CA ILE A 109 5.91 11.15 2.02
C ILE A 109 7.13 11.12 1.12
N GLU A 110 7.40 12.24 0.47
CA GLU A 110 8.62 12.52 -0.26
C GLU A 110 9.14 13.90 0.14
N PHE A 111 10.41 13.98 0.52
CA PHE A 111 11.04 15.22 0.93
C PHE A 111 11.73 15.87 -0.27
N VAL A 112 11.25 17.04 -0.69
CA VAL A 112 11.77 17.75 -1.87
C VAL A 112 12.01 19.20 -1.52
N ASP A 113 13.24 19.67 -1.75
CA ASP A 113 13.66 21.07 -1.56
C ASP A 113 13.26 21.65 -0.19
N GLY A 114 13.49 20.86 0.87
CA GLY A 114 13.21 21.26 2.25
C GLY A 114 11.73 21.17 2.66
N LYS A 115 10.85 20.60 1.82
CA LYS A 115 9.42 20.48 2.07
C LYS A 115 8.95 19.04 2.08
N PHE A 116 7.98 18.75 2.92
CA PHE A 116 7.25 17.48 2.91
C PHE A 116 6.19 17.52 1.82
N ASN A 117 6.15 16.50 1.01
CA ASN A 117 5.14 16.33 -0.03
C ASN A 117 4.42 14.99 0.16
N LEU A 118 3.12 14.99 -0.05
CA LEU A 118 2.38 13.78 -0.32
C LEU A 118 2.63 13.43 -1.78
N SER A 119 3.28 12.32 -2.02
CA SER A 119 3.73 11.91 -3.35
C SER A 119 3.02 10.64 -3.79
N THR A 120 2.68 10.58 -5.07
CA THR A 120 2.26 9.35 -5.74
C THR A 120 2.99 9.24 -7.07
N VAL A 121 3.65 8.11 -7.29
CA VAL A 121 4.22 7.73 -8.58
C VAL A 121 3.46 6.55 -9.11
N VAL A 122 2.91 6.70 -10.32
CA VAL A 122 2.30 5.62 -11.09
C VAL A 122 3.26 5.26 -12.20
N THR A 123 3.73 4.01 -12.20
CA THR A 123 4.59 3.51 -13.28
C THR A 123 3.82 2.52 -14.12
N HIS A 124 3.72 2.81 -15.39
CA HIS A 124 3.26 1.94 -16.45
C HIS A 124 4.19 2.14 -17.65
N HIS A 125 5.22 1.30 -17.74
CA HIS A 125 6.41 1.44 -18.59
C HIS A 125 7.25 2.69 -18.28
N THR A 126 6.63 3.83 -18.01
CA THR A 126 7.26 5.10 -17.63
C THR A 126 6.63 5.61 -16.33
N SER A 127 7.42 6.31 -15.50
CA SER A 127 6.95 6.87 -14.23
C SER A 127 6.23 8.19 -14.45
N ASP A 128 5.06 8.33 -13.82
CA ASP A 128 4.22 9.53 -13.75
C ASP A 128 4.13 9.98 -12.27
N TRP A 129 4.68 11.14 -11.97
CA TRP A 129 4.83 11.66 -10.61
C TRP A 129 3.86 12.81 -10.34
N SER A 130 3.19 12.75 -9.20
CA SER A 130 2.33 13.82 -8.68
C SER A 130 2.60 14.09 -7.22
N VAL A 131 2.54 15.37 -6.81
CA VAL A 131 2.80 15.81 -5.44
C VAL A 131 1.78 16.84 -4.96
N ILE A 132 1.54 16.81 -3.66
CA ILE A 132 0.83 17.85 -2.91
C ILE A 132 1.79 18.32 -1.82
N THR A 133 2.31 19.53 -1.96
CA THR A 133 3.21 20.13 -0.96
C THR A 133 2.44 20.43 0.31
N LEU A 134 2.98 20.01 1.44
CA LEU A 134 2.43 20.32 2.76
C LEU A 134 3.01 21.65 3.28
N ASP A 135 2.14 22.47 3.87
CA ASP A 135 2.54 23.78 4.46
C ASP A 135 3.40 23.64 5.71
N ARG A 136 3.49 22.43 6.27
CA ARG A 136 4.24 22.13 7.49
C ARG A 136 4.83 20.73 7.46
N ALA A 137 5.90 20.54 8.23
CA ALA A 137 6.38 19.19 8.55
C ALA A 137 5.32 18.41 9.33
N VAL A 138 5.22 17.12 9.05
CA VAL A 138 4.32 16.20 9.74
C VAL A 138 5.15 15.07 10.38
N PRO A 139 4.86 14.70 11.64
CA PRO A 139 5.59 13.63 12.31
C PRO A 139 5.29 12.25 11.71
N TYR A 140 4.14 12.10 11.09
CA TYR A 140 3.68 10.89 10.39
C TYR A 140 2.55 11.22 9.43
N ILE A 141 2.25 10.28 8.56
CA ILE A 141 1.09 10.30 7.68
C ILE A 141 0.46 8.91 7.60
N TRP A 142 -0.85 8.83 7.46
CA TRP A 142 -1.55 7.62 7.08
C TRP A 142 -1.73 7.59 5.57
N ILE A 143 -1.33 6.49 4.96
CA ILE A 143 -1.57 6.21 3.54
C ILE A 143 -2.48 5.00 3.45
N LYS A 144 -3.50 5.12 2.60
CA LYS A 144 -4.44 4.04 2.30
C LYS A 144 -4.56 3.88 0.80
N ALA A 145 -4.56 2.65 0.32
CA ALA A 145 -4.86 2.33 -1.07
C ALA A 145 -6.03 1.35 -1.14
N VAL A 146 -6.94 1.57 -2.07
CA VAL A 146 -8.10 0.69 -2.33
C VAL A 146 -8.01 0.21 -3.76
N ARG A 147 -7.81 -1.09 -3.94
CA ARG A 147 -7.85 -1.74 -5.25
C ARG A 147 -9.23 -2.28 -5.55
N ARG A 148 -9.82 -1.84 -6.67
CA ARG A 148 -11.08 -2.36 -7.21
C ARG A 148 -11.00 -2.48 -8.72
N LEU A 149 -11.30 -3.67 -9.25
CA LEU A 149 -11.19 -3.95 -10.68
C LEU A 149 -9.77 -3.60 -11.18
N ASP A 150 -9.68 -2.68 -12.13
CA ASP A 150 -8.45 -2.17 -12.75
C ASP A 150 -8.04 -0.79 -12.22
N ALA A 151 -8.54 -0.38 -11.06
CA ALA A 151 -8.23 0.90 -10.45
C ALA A 151 -7.67 0.75 -9.04
N VAL A 152 -6.77 1.66 -8.69
CA VAL A 152 -6.27 1.87 -7.33
C VAL A 152 -6.51 3.33 -6.96
N GLU A 153 -7.33 3.54 -5.94
CA GLU A 153 -7.51 4.83 -5.32
C GLU A 153 -6.54 4.96 -4.14
N VAL A 154 -5.74 6.02 -4.14
CA VAL A 154 -4.78 6.32 -3.06
C VAL A 154 -5.27 7.50 -2.26
N PHE A 155 -5.27 7.36 -0.95
CA PHE A 155 -5.73 8.36 0.00
C PHE A 155 -4.65 8.64 1.06
N TYR A 156 -4.72 9.82 1.65
CA TYR A 156 -3.97 10.17 2.86
C TYR A 156 -4.89 10.62 3.99
N SER A 157 -4.37 10.53 5.23
CA SER A 157 -5.02 11.07 6.43
C SER A 157 -3.98 11.49 7.46
N PHE A 158 -4.31 12.50 8.26
CA PHE A 158 -3.48 12.93 9.40
C PHE A 158 -3.89 12.25 10.72
N ASP A 159 -5.04 11.59 10.78
CA ASP A 159 -5.64 11.08 12.03
C ASP A 159 -6.24 9.67 11.94
N ASP A 160 -6.12 8.98 10.79
CA ASP A 160 -6.74 7.67 10.49
C ASP A 160 -8.29 7.69 10.47
N LYS A 161 -8.91 8.85 10.41
CA LYS A 161 -10.37 8.99 10.40
C LYS A 161 -10.87 9.59 9.09
N GLU A 162 -10.40 10.79 8.77
CA GLU A 162 -10.76 11.48 7.55
C GLU A 162 -9.70 11.26 6.49
N TYR A 163 -10.11 10.70 5.35
CA TYR A 163 -9.23 10.36 4.24
C TYR A 163 -9.54 11.21 3.03
N THR A 164 -8.51 11.83 2.47
CA THR A 164 -8.58 12.63 1.25
C THR A 164 -7.96 11.86 0.09
N LEU A 165 -8.64 11.83 -1.05
CA LEU A 165 -8.14 11.20 -2.27
C LEU A 165 -6.95 11.99 -2.82
N MET A 166 -5.83 11.29 -3.06
CA MET A 166 -4.61 11.83 -3.72
C MET A 166 -4.59 11.49 -5.20
N ARG A 167 -4.91 10.26 -5.54
CA ARG A 167 -4.78 9.73 -6.89
C ARG A 167 -5.79 8.62 -7.13
N ASN A 168 -6.37 8.59 -8.33
CA ASN A 168 -6.98 7.39 -8.90
C ASN A 168 -6.11 6.97 -10.09
N ALA A 169 -5.61 5.74 -10.05
CA ALA A 169 -4.67 5.23 -11.03
C ALA A 169 -5.14 3.89 -11.59
N TRP A 170 -4.82 3.63 -12.85
CA TRP A 170 -5.00 2.31 -13.44
C TRP A 170 -3.93 1.34 -12.94
N LEU A 171 -4.31 0.12 -12.64
CA LEU A 171 -3.42 -1.02 -12.40
C LEU A 171 -4.12 -2.27 -12.93
N GLN A 172 -3.41 -3.07 -13.72
CA GLN A 172 -3.96 -4.27 -14.37
C GLN A 172 -4.79 -5.12 -13.41
N ASP A 173 -6.01 -5.46 -13.83
CA ASP A 173 -6.92 -6.35 -13.07
C ASP A 173 -6.50 -7.83 -13.19
N ASN A 174 -7.14 -8.69 -12.40
CA ASN A 174 -6.96 -10.16 -12.40
C ASN A 174 -5.49 -10.65 -12.26
N THR A 175 -4.60 -9.78 -11.82
CA THR A 175 -3.19 -10.09 -11.59
C THR A 175 -2.89 -9.98 -10.09
N PRO A 176 -2.21 -10.95 -9.47
CA PRO A 176 -1.73 -10.80 -8.10
C PRO A 176 -0.77 -9.62 -7.98
N VAL A 177 -0.85 -8.89 -6.87
CA VAL A 177 -0.07 -7.68 -6.61
C VAL A 177 0.74 -7.88 -5.35
N GLN A 178 2.01 -7.54 -5.40
CA GLN A 178 2.87 -7.36 -4.25
C GLN A 178 2.44 -6.07 -3.55
N VAL A 179 2.05 -6.16 -2.29
CA VAL A 179 1.54 -5.04 -1.49
C VAL A 179 2.36 -4.93 -0.23
N GLY A 180 2.93 -3.76 0.00
CA GLY A 180 3.81 -3.58 1.14
C GLY A 180 4.28 -2.15 1.34
N VAL A 181 5.37 -2.03 2.10
CA VAL A 181 5.98 -0.74 2.45
C VAL A 181 7.36 -0.61 1.83
N MET A 182 7.68 0.59 1.40
CA MET A 182 8.94 0.90 0.72
C MET A 182 9.57 2.17 1.25
N GLY A 183 10.88 2.31 1.05
CA GLY A 183 11.60 3.57 1.23
C GLY A 183 12.71 3.70 0.21
N ALA A 184 13.03 4.93 -0.19
CA ALA A 184 14.14 5.23 -1.11
C ALA A 184 14.83 6.53 -0.73
N SER A 185 16.12 6.64 -1.01
CA SER A 185 16.97 7.81 -0.75
C SER A 185 17.89 8.08 -1.95
N PRO A 186 17.34 8.63 -3.05
CA PRO A 186 18.08 8.79 -4.31
C PRO A 186 19.30 9.71 -4.19
N ASP A 187 19.12 10.88 -3.57
CA ASP A 187 20.17 11.90 -3.45
C ASP A 187 20.91 11.85 -2.10
N GLY A 188 20.31 11.20 -1.08
CA GLY A 188 20.77 11.20 0.29
C GLY A 188 21.84 10.17 0.64
N ASP A 189 22.20 10.19 1.93
CA ASP A 189 23.07 9.20 2.58
C ASP A 189 22.25 8.15 3.35
N GLY A 190 20.94 8.06 3.03
CA GLY A 190 19.99 7.20 3.70
C GLY A 190 19.35 7.85 4.93
N PHE A 191 18.26 7.27 5.38
CA PHE A 191 17.50 7.74 6.54
C PHE A 191 16.74 6.58 7.20
N ARG A 192 16.24 6.79 8.41
CA ARG A 192 15.38 5.80 9.08
C ARG A 192 13.91 6.04 8.74
N ALA A 193 13.24 5.00 8.26
CA ALA A 193 11.79 4.98 8.04
C ALA A 193 11.13 4.00 9.02
N THR A 194 9.91 4.33 9.45
CA THR A 194 9.11 3.53 10.36
C THR A 194 7.68 3.36 9.83
N PHE A 195 7.18 2.13 9.90
CA PHE A 195 5.87 1.73 9.40
C PHE A 195 5.09 1.04 10.51
N GLU A 196 3.97 1.64 10.88
CA GLU A 196 3.08 1.17 11.95
C GLU A 196 1.71 0.83 11.37
N HIS A 197 0.97 -0.04 12.04
CA HIS A 197 -0.43 -0.35 11.72
C HIS A 197 -0.67 -0.81 10.28
N PHE A 198 0.33 -1.44 9.64
CA PHE A 198 0.13 -2.04 8.33
C PHE A 198 -0.99 -3.08 8.38
N LYS A 199 -1.98 -2.90 7.53
CA LYS A 199 -3.14 -3.79 7.50
C LYS A 199 -3.69 -3.91 6.09
N VAL A 200 -3.93 -5.15 5.66
CA VAL A 200 -4.67 -5.45 4.43
C VAL A 200 -6.02 -6.06 4.80
N LYS A 201 -7.08 -5.58 4.16
CA LYS A 201 -8.45 -6.06 4.30
C LYS A 201 -8.97 -6.44 2.92
N HIS A 202 -9.33 -7.71 2.74
CA HIS A 202 -10.01 -8.13 1.52
C HIS A 202 -11.40 -7.49 1.42
N LEU A 203 -11.75 -7.07 0.23
CA LEU A 203 -13.05 -6.51 -0.10
C LEU A 203 -13.87 -7.52 -0.91
N PRO A 204 -15.21 -7.45 -0.87
CA PRO A 204 -16.04 -8.25 -1.75
C PRO A 204 -15.72 -7.95 -3.21
N ASP A 205 -15.62 -8.99 -4.03
CA ASP A 205 -15.43 -8.87 -5.47
C ASP A 205 -16.66 -8.20 -6.11
N MET A 206 -16.47 -7.02 -6.68
CA MET A 206 -17.54 -6.24 -7.30
C MET A 206 -18.20 -6.97 -8.47
N ARG A 207 -17.41 -7.66 -9.31
CA ARG A 207 -17.92 -8.43 -10.47
C ARG A 207 -18.80 -9.58 -10.01
N ARG A 208 -18.38 -10.28 -8.96
CA ARG A 208 -19.17 -11.35 -8.36
C ARG A 208 -20.48 -10.85 -7.77
N LEU A 209 -20.46 -9.72 -7.08
CA LEU A 209 -21.67 -9.10 -6.51
C LEU A 209 -22.64 -8.62 -7.61
N GLU A 210 -22.12 -8.04 -8.68
CA GLU A 210 -22.92 -7.65 -9.83
C GLU A 210 -23.57 -8.86 -10.51
N TRP A 211 -22.81 -9.93 -10.71
CA TRP A 211 -23.31 -11.19 -11.24
C TRP A 211 -24.42 -11.79 -10.35
N LEU A 212 -24.19 -11.83 -9.03
CA LEU A 212 -25.19 -12.33 -8.07
C LEU A 212 -26.46 -11.48 -8.10
N LYS A 213 -26.37 -10.16 -8.11
CA LYS A 213 -27.54 -9.27 -8.23
C LYS A 213 -28.33 -9.53 -9.49
N LYS A 214 -27.67 -9.72 -10.63
CA LYS A 214 -28.32 -9.97 -11.92
C LYS A 214 -29.04 -11.32 -11.97
N ASN A 215 -28.53 -12.33 -11.25
CA ASN A 215 -29.09 -13.69 -11.28
C ASN A 215 -29.97 -14.05 -10.06
N SER A 216 -30.05 -13.17 -9.05
CA SER A 216 -30.95 -13.35 -7.90
C SER A 216 -32.39 -12.87 -8.18
N ALA A 217 -32.64 -12.26 -9.34
CA ALA A 217 -33.95 -11.76 -9.76
C ALA A 217 -34.70 -12.76 -10.68
N GLN A 218 -34.17 -13.98 -10.84
CA GLN A 218 -34.84 -15.10 -11.49
C GLN A 218 -35.31 -16.11 -10.43
#